data_3e9f2366caa8abe269519077762c943f
#
_entry.id   3e9f2366caa8abe269519077762c943f
#
_cell.length_a   1.000
_cell.length_b   1.000
_cell.length_c   1.000
_cell.angle_alpha   90.00
_cell.angle_beta   90.00
_cell.angle_gamma   90.00
#
_symmetry.space_group_name_H-M   'P 1'
#
loop_
_entity.id
_entity.type
_entity.pdbx_description
1 polymer ?
#
loop_
_entity_poly.entity_id
_entity_poly.type
_entity_poly.pdbx_seq_one_letter_code
_entity_poly.pdbx_strand_id
1 'polypeptide(L)'
;MANPGAVDTLFPLLLKEWKDSWVQATNSHGELKCKVELAWGDGYEDGDSMIAAMDASGVETILATDLLAWSYARQERFAMDATDQIEALTAKYPGRVYGLADYDPFHIQASLKKVEEDCTQRGYKGVYIHIYGYDIGLDSRKMYPLYAMCEGLGIPVSMQIGHVLEAMPSEHGRPLQLDRIACDFPDLVLVGTHTGWPWVEEALAVITKWPNVYLSTSAWLPKYFSPALLQFMKSRVGAEKILFGSNGLSWERYLEQFHALGLREDTALAMLTENPKRVFGL
;
A
#
# COMPACT_ATOMS: atom_id res chain seq x y z
N MET A 1 -4.55 -25.79 15.36
CA MET A 1 -4.97 -24.38 15.42
C MET A 1 -5.15 -23.94 13.98
N ALA A 2 -6.22 -23.22 13.64
CA ALA A 2 -6.36 -22.67 12.29
C ALA A 2 -5.17 -21.76 12.01
N ASN A 3 -4.60 -21.84 10.80
CA ASN A 3 -3.52 -20.93 10.40
C ASN A 3 -4.09 -19.50 10.45
N PRO A 4 -3.42 -18.54 11.10
CA PRO A 4 -3.90 -17.16 11.08
C PRO A 4 -3.97 -16.66 9.64
N GLY A 5 -5.04 -15.93 9.32
CA GLY A 5 -5.27 -15.44 7.98
C GLY A 5 -4.25 -14.38 7.54
N ALA A 6 -4.09 -14.22 6.25
CA ALA A 6 -3.20 -13.21 5.69
C ALA A 6 -3.74 -11.79 5.92
N VAL A 7 -2.85 -10.82 6.10
CA VAL A 7 -3.17 -9.38 6.20
C VAL A 7 -2.67 -8.66 4.96
N ASP A 8 -3.57 -8.19 4.12
CA ASP A 8 -3.24 -7.42 2.93
C ASP A 8 -3.00 -5.96 3.27
N THR A 9 -1.74 -5.52 3.20
CA THR A 9 -1.32 -4.18 3.63
C THR A 9 -1.57 -3.07 2.62
N LEU A 10 -2.10 -3.40 1.45
CA LEU A 10 -2.50 -2.41 0.44
C LEU A 10 -3.56 -2.99 -0.49
N PHE A 11 -4.78 -2.52 -0.34
CA PHE A 11 -5.90 -2.94 -1.14
C PHE A 11 -6.71 -1.72 -1.63
N PRO A 12 -6.76 -1.42 -2.95
CA PRO A 12 -7.69 -0.43 -3.49
C PRO A 12 -9.11 -0.82 -3.12
N LEU A 13 -9.97 0.15 -2.84
CA LEU A 13 -11.37 -0.15 -2.59
C LEU A 13 -12.03 -0.63 -3.89
N LEU A 14 -12.02 -1.95 -4.12
CA LEU A 14 -12.55 -2.55 -5.36
C LEU A 14 -14.05 -2.87 -5.29
N LEU A 15 -14.84 -2.07 -4.57
CA LEU A 15 -16.28 -2.07 -4.80
C LEU A 15 -16.55 -1.59 -6.23
N LYS A 16 -17.45 -2.25 -6.92
CA LYS A 16 -17.67 -2.07 -8.37
C LYS A 16 -17.91 -0.60 -8.76
N GLU A 17 -18.77 0.10 -8.02
CA GLU A 17 -19.06 1.51 -8.25
C GLU A 17 -17.79 2.38 -8.18
N TRP A 18 -16.97 2.20 -7.13
CA TRP A 18 -15.73 2.94 -6.97
C TRP A 18 -14.73 2.57 -8.06
N LYS A 19 -14.55 1.28 -8.34
CA LYS A 19 -13.62 0.79 -9.37
C LYS A 19 -13.99 1.35 -10.75
N ASP A 20 -15.27 1.26 -11.15
CA ASP A 20 -15.73 1.74 -12.45
C ASP A 20 -15.55 3.26 -12.58
N SER A 21 -15.79 4.02 -11.51
CA SER A 21 -15.56 5.46 -11.45
C SER A 21 -14.08 5.80 -11.59
N TRP A 22 -13.18 5.07 -10.87
CA TRP A 22 -11.74 5.26 -10.97
C TRP A 22 -11.20 4.95 -12.37
N VAL A 23 -11.64 3.84 -12.98
CA VAL A 23 -11.27 3.44 -14.35
C VAL A 23 -11.76 4.47 -15.36
N GLN A 24 -13.00 4.97 -15.21
CA GLN A 24 -13.52 6.02 -16.06
C GLN A 24 -12.73 7.32 -15.95
N ALA A 25 -12.38 7.73 -14.73
CA ALA A 25 -11.59 8.93 -14.48
C ALA A 25 -10.19 8.83 -15.11
N THR A 26 -9.47 7.75 -14.85
CA THR A 26 -8.12 7.53 -15.39
C THR A 26 -8.11 7.46 -16.92
N ASN A 27 -9.09 6.81 -17.53
CA ASN A 27 -9.22 6.74 -19.00
C ASN A 27 -9.55 8.11 -19.62
N SER A 28 -10.47 8.87 -19.00
CA SER A 28 -10.85 10.20 -19.50
C SER A 28 -9.72 11.22 -19.40
N HIS A 29 -8.84 11.07 -18.42
CA HIS A 29 -7.64 11.89 -18.23
C HIS A 29 -6.45 11.41 -19.08
N GLY A 30 -6.55 10.22 -19.70
CA GLY A 30 -5.44 9.63 -20.47
C GLY A 30 -4.27 9.19 -19.61
N GLU A 31 -4.51 8.98 -18.33
CA GLU A 31 -3.48 8.60 -17.35
C GLU A 31 -2.99 7.16 -17.55
N LEU A 32 -3.89 6.25 -17.96
CA LEU A 32 -3.52 4.87 -18.24
C LEU A 32 -3.21 4.65 -19.72
N LYS A 33 -2.05 4.06 -20.00
CA LYS A 33 -1.64 3.60 -21.33
C LYS A 33 -1.69 2.07 -21.45
N CYS A 34 -2.00 1.38 -20.38
CA CYS A 34 -2.23 -0.06 -20.32
C CYS A 34 -3.54 -0.34 -19.60
N LYS A 35 -4.05 -1.55 -19.77
CA LYS A 35 -5.32 -1.97 -19.17
C LYS A 35 -5.07 -2.59 -17.79
N VAL A 36 -4.66 -1.78 -16.82
CA VAL A 36 -4.41 -2.23 -15.45
C VAL A 36 -5.67 -2.76 -14.77
N GLU A 37 -6.83 -2.23 -15.15
CA GLU A 37 -8.14 -2.66 -14.66
C GLU A 37 -8.42 -4.15 -14.91
N LEU A 38 -7.78 -4.76 -15.91
CA LEU A 38 -7.88 -6.21 -16.14
C LEU A 38 -7.26 -7.04 -15.03
N ALA A 39 -6.31 -6.48 -14.28
CA ALA A 39 -5.70 -7.14 -13.12
C ALA A 39 -6.62 -7.17 -11.90
N TRP A 40 -7.58 -6.23 -11.82
CA TRP A 40 -8.54 -6.09 -10.72
C TRP A 40 -9.84 -6.89 -10.93
N GLY A 41 -10.04 -7.49 -12.11
CA GLY A 41 -11.28 -8.19 -12.45
C GLY A 41 -12.50 -7.28 -12.44
N ASP A 42 -13.68 -7.82 -12.15
CA ASP A 42 -14.95 -7.05 -12.18
C ASP A 42 -15.16 -6.19 -10.91
N GLY A 43 -14.36 -6.38 -9.88
CA GLY A 43 -14.59 -5.80 -8.54
C GLY A 43 -15.65 -6.57 -7.76
N TYR A 44 -16.01 -6.05 -6.60
CA TYR A 44 -17.01 -6.65 -5.70
C TYR A 44 -18.31 -5.85 -5.76
N GLU A 45 -19.44 -6.54 -5.80
CA GLU A 45 -20.75 -5.88 -5.86
C GLU A 45 -21.02 -5.02 -4.60
N ASP A 46 -20.60 -5.56 -3.43
CA ASP A 46 -20.73 -4.93 -2.12
C ASP A 46 -19.69 -5.44 -1.13
N GLY A 47 -19.74 -4.93 0.11
CA GLY A 47 -18.85 -5.37 1.18
C GLY A 47 -19.04 -6.83 1.57
N ASP A 48 -20.25 -7.37 1.53
CA ASP A 48 -20.50 -8.78 1.88
C ASP A 48 -19.81 -9.73 0.88
N SER A 49 -19.91 -9.43 -0.41
CA SER A 49 -19.22 -10.20 -1.47
C SER A 49 -17.69 -10.09 -1.37
N MET A 50 -17.18 -8.92 -0.99
CA MET A 50 -15.75 -8.73 -0.74
C MET A 50 -15.26 -9.56 0.46
N ILE A 51 -15.99 -9.54 1.57
CA ILE A 51 -15.66 -10.35 2.76
C ILE A 51 -15.74 -11.86 2.45
N ALA A 52 -16.74 -12.28 1.69
CA ALA A 52 -16.84 -13.69 1.26
C ALA A 52 -15.62 -14.11 0.41
N ALA A 53 -15.12 -13.24 -0.46
CA ALA A 53 -13.91 -13.49 -1.24
C ALA A 53 -12.64 -13.54 -0.36
N MET A 54 -12.54 -12.67 0.65
CA MET A 54 -11.47 -12.71 1.65
C MET A 54 -11.48 -14.06 2.39
N ASP A 55 -12.64 -14.51 2.87
CA ASP A 55 -12.79 -15.78 3.59
C ASP A 55 -12.39 -16.97 2.71
N ALA A 56 -12.85 -16.99 1.46
CA ALA A 56 -12.53 -18.04 0.50
C ALA A 56 -11.02 -18.11 0.18
N SER A 57 -10.32 -16.98 0.23
CA SER A 57 -8.88 -16.87 -0.08
C SER A 57 -7.98 -16.97 1.16
N GLY A 58 -8.53 -17.01 2.37
CA GLY A 58 -7.74 -17.02 3.61
C GLY A 58 -7.14 -15.66 3.99
N VAL A 59 -7.75 -14.55 3.52
CA VAL A 59 -7.38 -13.20 3.92
C VAL A 59 -8.21 -12.78 5.13
N GLU A 60 -7.55 -12.51 6.24
CA GLU A 60 -8.20 -12.10 7.49
C GLU A 60 -8.54 -10.62 7.50
N THR A 61 -7.60 -9.78 7.07
CA THR A 61 -7.71 -8.32 7.18
C THR A 61 -7.17 -7.65 5.93
N ILE A 62 -7.80 -6.54 5.52
CA ILE A 62 -7.29 -5.66 4.46
C ILE A 62 -7.10 -4.23 4.99
N LEU A 63 -6.08 -3.55 4.47
CA LEU A 63 -5.91 -2.10 4.59
C LEU A 63 -6.35 -1.45 3.28
N ALA A 64 -7.56 -0.87 3.30
CA ALA A 64 -8.20 -0.30 2.12
C ALA A 64 -7.76 1.15 1.88
N THR A 65 -7.56 1.52 0.62
CA THR A 65 -7.27 2.88 0.20
C THR A 65 -8.16 3.28 -0.98
N ASP A 66 -8.46 4.58 -1.10
CA ASP A 66 -9.16 5.15 -2.24
C ASP A 66 -8.24 5.46 -3.43
N LEU A 67 -6.92 5.20 -3.29
CA LEU A 67 -5.92 5.54 -4.31
C LEU A 67 -6.03 6.98 -4.78
N LEU A 68 -5.99 7.94 -3.87
CA LEU A 68 -5.92 9.34 -4.23
C LEU A 68 -4.78 9.57 -5.25
N ALA A 69 -5.14 9.97 -6.45
CA ALA A 69 -4.20 10.23 -7.50
C ALA A 69 -4.33 11.66 -8.05
N TRP A 70 -3.20 12.19 -8.47
CA TRP A 70 -3.08 13.51 -9.09
C TRP A 70 -2.63 13.35 -10.53
N SER A 71 -3.28 14.00 -11.48
CA SER A 71 -2.87 13.97 -12.88
C SER A 71 -1.61 14.79 -13.10
N TYR A 72 -0.56 14.14 -13.58
CA TYR A 72 0.69 14.82 -13.97
C TYR A 72 0.46 15.82 -15.11
N ALA A 73 -0.31 15.42 -16.12
CA ALA A 73 -0.53 16.25 -17.31
C ALA A 73 -1.47 17.43 -17.07
N ARG A 74 -2.47 17.28 -16.18
CA ARG A 74 -3.52 18.29 -15.96
C ARG A 74 -3.34 19.06 -14.65
N GLN A 75 -2.47 18.58 -13.75
CA GLN A 75 -2.24 19.19 -12.44
C GLN A 75 -3.52 19.35 -11.62
N GLU A 76 -4.35 18.30 -11.60
CA GLU A 76 -5.59 18.24 -10.85
C GLU A 76 -5.81 16.84 -10.25
N ARG A 77 -6.57 16.77 -9.17
CA ARG A 77 -7.02 15.50 -8.57
C ARG A 77 -8.04 14.84 -9.50
N PHE A 78 -7.94 13.52 -9.72
CA PHE A 78 -8.85 12.79 -10.59
C PHE A 78 -9.48 11.53 -9.96
N ALA A 79 -9.18 11.23 -8.72
CA ALA A 79 -9.78 10.08 -8.05
C ALA A 79 -11.03 10.46 -7.25
N MET A 80 -11.97 9.53 -7.15
CA MET A 80 -13.15 9.66 -6.28
C MET A 80 -12.72 9.44 -4.83
N ASP A 81 -13.20 10.29 -3.92
CA ASP A 81 -13.03 10.10 -2.48
C ASP A 81 -13.89 8.92 -2.00
N ALA A 82 -13.28 7.93 -1.39
CA ALA A 82 -13.94 6.75 -0.85
C ALA A 82 -13.93 6.70 0.68
N THR A 83 -13.60 7.79 1.35
CA THR A 83 -13.49 7.85 2.82
C THR A 83 -14.75 7.35 3.51
N ASP A 84 -15.93 7.83 3.12
CA ASP A 84 -17.20 7.42 3.72
C ASP A 84 -17.50 5.93 3.52
N GLN A 85 -17.14 5.39 2.35
CA GLN A 85 -17.32 3.97 2.03
C GLN A 85 -16.37 3.09 2.85
N ILE A 86 -15.11 3.49 3.00
CA ILE A 86 -14.13 2.79 3.83
C ILE A 86 -14.55 2.83 5.31
N GLU A 87 -15.00 3.97 5.80
CA GLU A 87 -15.51 4.12 7.17
C GLU A 87 -16.72 3.19 7.43
N ALA A 88 -17.68 3.16 6.51
CA ALA A 88 -18.85 2.27 6.60
C ALA A 88 -18.44 0.79 6.62
N LEU A 89 -17.46 0.38 5.80
CA LEU A 89 -16.93 -0.98 5.80
C LEU A 89 -16.19 -1.32 7.08
N THR A 90 -15.38 -0.39 7.61
CA THR A 90 -14.65 -0.56 8.88
C THR A 90 -15.63 -0.75 10.03
N ALA A 91 -16.71 0.02 10.06
CA ALA A 91 -17.77 -0.10 11.08
C ALA A 91 -18.58 -1.42 10.94
N LYS A 92 -18.90 -1.82 9.71
CA LYS A 92 -19.69 -3.04 9.44
C LYS A 92 -18.88 -4.33 9.67
N TYR A 93 -17.57 -4.32 9.39
CA TYR A 93 -16.71 -5.51 9.47
C TYR A 93 -15.49 -5.25 10.37
N PRO A 94 -15.70 -5.07 11.68
CA PRO A 94 -14.61 -4.76 12.61
C PRO A 94 -13.55 -5.86 12.63
N GLY A 95 -12.28 -5.46 12.57
CA GLY A 95 -11.14 -6.37 12.49
C GLY A 95 -10.85 -6.90 11.08
N ARG A 96 -11.74 -6.71 10.11
CA ARG A 96 -11.58 -7.22 8.74
C ARG A 96 -11.14 -6.14 7.75
N VAL A 97 -11.64 -4.91 7.92
CA VAL A 97 -11.35 -3.77 7.05
C VAL A 97 -10.87 -2.60 7.89
N TYR A 98 -9.75 -2.03 7.52
CA TYR A 98 -9.23 -0.77 8.04
C TYR A 98 -8.87 0.15 6.87
N GLY A 99 -8.86 1.46 7.11
CA GLY A 99 -8.48 2.45 6.11
C GLY A 99 -6.99 2.78 6.15
N LEU A 100 -6.47 3.21 4.99
CA LEU A 100 -5.25 4.01 4.85
C LEU A 100 -5.66 5.40 4.37
N ALA A 101 -5.34 6.43 5.13
CA ALA A 101 -5.65 7.81 4.78
C ALA A 101 -4.79 8.28 3.60
N ASP A 102 -5.31 9.22 2.84
CA ASP A 102 -4.58 9.89 1.77
C ASP A 102 -3.99 11.23 2.23
N TYR A 103 -2.96 11.70 1.52
CA TYR A 103 -2.36 13.01 1.77
C TYR A 103 -2.11 13.75 0.46
N ASP A 104 -2.60 14.99 0.40
CA ASP A 104 -2.36 15.92 -0.70
C ASP A 104 -1.31 16.97 -0.32
N PRO A 105 -0.08 16.90 -0.85
CA PRO A 105 1.00 17.84 -0.52
C PRO A 105 0.77 19.26 -1.05
N PHE A 106 -0.25 19.49 -1.88
CA PHE A 106 -0.62 20.82 -2.35
C PHE A 106 -1.65 21.50 -1.43
N HIS A 107 -2.33 20.72 -0.58
CA HIS A 107 -3.31 21.20 0.40
C HIS A 107 -2.94 20.76 1.82
N ILE A 108 -1.69 21.07 2.24
CA ILE A 108 -1.03 20.52 3.44
C ILE A 108 -1.92 20.56 4.69
N GLN A 109 -2.42 21.75 5.07
CA GLN A 109 -3.17 21.92 6.33
C GLN A 109 -4.48 21.13 6.35
N ALA A 110 -5.22 21.14 5.24
CA ALA A 110 -6.47 20.40 5.12
C ALA A 110 -6.21 18.88 5.19
N SER A 111 -5.16 18.42 4.49
CA SER A 111 -4.80 17.01 4.48
C SER A 111 -4.26 16.51 5.82
N LEU A 112 -3.45 17.29 6.53
CA LEU A 112 -2.98 16.92 7.87
C LEU A 112 -4.16 16.75 8.83
N LYS A 113 -5.12 17.68 8.81
CA LYS A 113 -6.32 17.58 9.64
C LYS A 113 -7.11 16.31 9.30
N LYS A 114 -7.32 16.01 8.01
CA LYS A 114 -8.01 14.79 7.56
C LYS A 114 -7.28 13.55 8.02
N VAL A 115 -5.97 13.43 7.80
CA VAL A 115 -5.17 12.28 8.23
C VAL A 115 -5.24 12.07 9.75
N GLU A 116 -5.14 13.15 10.54
CA GLU A 116 -5.28 13.07 11.99
C GLU A 116 -6.66 12.55 12.40
N GLU A 117 -7.75 13.10 11.83
CA GLU A 117 -9.12 12.64 12.08
C GLU A 117 -9.32 11.17 11.68
N ASP A 118 -8.88 10.79 10.48
CA ASP A 118 -9.02 9.41 9.97
C ASP A 118 -8.31 8.40 10.87
N CYS A 119 -7.06 8.68 11.27
CA CYS A 119 -6.26 7.75 12.05
C CYS A 119 -6.62 7.74 13.55
N THR A 120 -7.05 8.87 14.13
CA THR A 120 -7.34 8.95 15.57
C THR A 120 -8.81 8.73 15.92
N GLN A 121 -9.75 8.97 14.99
CA GLN A 121 -11.18 8.94 15.27
C GLN A 121 -11.95 7.91 14.43
N ARG A 122 -11.52 7.63 13.20
CA ARG A 122 -12.21 6.73 12.27
C ARG A 122 -11.57 5.34 12.15
N GLY A 123 -10.51 5.06 12.93
CA GLY A 123 -9.89 3.74 13.01
C GLY A 123 -8.98 3.38 11.84
N TYR A 124 -8.56 4.35 11.04
CA TYR A 124 -7.55 4.13 10.00
C TYR A 124 -6.21 3.76 10.64
N LYS A 125 -5.43 2.91 9.95
CA LYS A 125 -4.21 2.31 10.50
C LYS A 125 -2.91 2.82 9.89
N GLY A 126 -2.99 3.81 9.02
CA GLY A 126 -1.83 4.41 8.38
C GLY A 126 -2.22 5.37 7.28
N VAL A 127 -1.22 5.84 6.57
CA VAL A 127 -1.37 6.70 5.39
C VAL A 127 -0.85 5.96 4.17
N TYR A 128 -1.47 6.13 3.00
CA TYR A 128 -0.92 5.70 1.72
C TYR A 128 -0.68 6.89 0.79
N ILE A 129 0.49 6.91 0.15
CA ILE A 129 0.95 7.99 -0.72
C ILE A 129 1.18 7.49 -2.14
N HIS A 130 0.50 8.09 -3.12
CA HIS A 130 0.78 8.00 -4.54
C HIS A 130 1.33 9.35 -5.04
N ILE A 131 2.66 9.50 -5.08
CA ILE A 131 3.31 10.81 -5.24
C ILE A 131 3.46 11.29 -6.69
N TYR A 132 3.44 10.39 -7.66
CA TYR A 132 3.98 10.61 -9.01
C TYR A 132 3.35 11.79 -9.77
N GLY A 133 2.02 11.95 -9.69
CA GLY A 133 1.32 13.01 -10.39
C GLY A 133 1.60 14.42 -9.87
N TYR A 134 2.10 14.53 -8.63
CA TYR A 134 2.45 15.81 -8.01
C TYR A 134 3.80 16.38 -8.51
N ASP A 135 4.56 15.62 -9.29
CA ASP A 135 5.88 16.01 -9.81
C ASP A 135 6.87 16.42 -8.71
N ILE A 136 6.80 15.75 -7.58
CA ILE A 136 7.71 15.94 -6.44
C ILE A 136 8.18 14.59 -5.90
N GLY A 137 9.39 14.54 -5.34
CA GLY A 137 9.90 13.34 -4.68
C GLY A 137 9.25 13.07 -3.32
N LEU A 138 9.36 11.83 -2.84
CA LEU A 138 8.92 11.44 -1.50
C LEU A 138 9.67 12.22 -0.40
N ASP A 139 10.92 12.61 -0.63
CA ASP A 139 11.75 13.43 0.27
C ASP A 139 11.55 14.95 0.09
N SER A 140 10.48 15.37 -0.62
CA SER A 140 10.13 16.78 -0.76
C SER A 140 9.76 17.41 0.57
N ARG A 141 10.17 18.68 0.77
CA ARG A 141 9.77 19.47 1.94
C ARG A 141 8.25 19.55 2.15
N LYS A 142 7.44 19.37 1.11
CA LYS A 142 5.98 19.35 1.20
C LYS A 142 5.44 18.09 1.91
N MET A 143 6.23 17.04 1.97
CA MET A 143 5.90 15.80 2.65
C MET A 143 6.28 15.82 4.14
N TYR A 144 7.26 16.63 4.53
CA TYR A 144 7.81 16.67 5.89
C TYR A 144 6.78 16.99 6.98
N PRO A 145 5.78 17.89 6.77
CA PRO A 145 4.73 18.09 7.75
C PRO A 145 3.93 16.81 8.07
N LEU A 146 3.65 15.99 7.07
CA LEU A 146 3.01 14.70 7.27
C LEU A 146 3.92 13.76 8.07
N TYR A 147 5.20 13.66 7.70
CA TYR A 147 6.15 12.76 8.36
C TYR A 147 6.31 13.10 9.83
N ALA A 148 6.48 14.39 10.16
CA ALA A 148 6.59 14.87 11.54
C ALA A 148 5.32 14.56 12.35
N MET A 149 4.15 14.74 11.78
CA MET A 149 2.88 14.43 12.44
C MET A 149 2.72 12.92 12.65
N CYS A 150 2.98 12.12 11.62
CA CYS A 150 2.85 10.67 11.69
C CYS A 150 3.85 10.05 12.67
N GLU A 151 5.10 10.52 12.70
CA GLU A 151 6.09 10.10 13.70
C GLU A 151 5.60 10.39 15.11
N GLY A 152 5.13 11.62 15.37
CA GLY A 152 4.63 12.03 16.69
C GLY A 152 3.39 11.27 17.17
N LEU A 153 2.57 10.78 16.25
CA LEU A 153 1.34 10.02 16.53
C LEU A 153 1.52 8.50 16.41
N GLY A 154 2.69 8.02 15.98
CA GLY A 154 2.95 6.61 15.75
C GLY A 154 2.16 6.03 14.57
N ILE A 155 1.83 6.85 13.57
CA ILE A 155 1.06 6.45 12.38
C ILE A 155 2.02 5.96 11.28
N PRO A 156 1.92 4.72 10.79
CA PRO A 156 2.73 4.24 9.68
C PRO A 156 2.42 4.96 8.37
N VAL A 157 3.45 5.25 7.57
CA VAL A 157 3.29 5.84 6.24
C VAL A 157 3.73 4.83 5.19
N SER A 158 2.76 4.34 4.42
CA SER A 158 2.97 3.54 3.21
C SER A 158 3.10 4.46 2.02
N MET A 159 4.05 4.19 1.13
CA MET A 159 4.24 5.00 -0.07
C MET A 159 4.63 4.15 -1.26
N GLN A 160 4.05 4.44 -2.41
CA GLN A 160 4.43 3.77 -3.63
C GLN A 160 5.87 4.12 -3.99
N ILE A 161 6.68 3.09 -4.21
CA ILE A 161 8.05 3.20 -4.69
C ILE A 161 8.21 2.39 -5.97
N GLY A 162 9.21 2.75 -6.79
CA GLY A 162 9.49 2.07 -8.04
C GLY A 162 8.73 2.67 -9.22
N HIS A 163 8.34 1.79 -10.13
CA HIS A 163 7.64 2.16 -11.35
C HIS A 163 6.16 2.47 -11.10
N VAL A 164 5.66 3.44 -11.84
CA VAL A 164 4.24 3.80 -11.91
C VAL A 164 3.69 3.41 -13.29
N LEU A 165 2.47 2.86 -13.35
CA LEU A 165 1.84 2.44 -14.62
C LEU A 165 1.13 3.59 -15.33
N GLU A 166 0.73 4.60 -14.60
CA GLU A 166 0.14 5.81 -15.13
C GLU A 166 1.15 6.63 -15.95
N ALA A 167 0.68 7.51 -16.80
CA ALA A 167 1.48 8.36 -17.69
C ALA A 167 2.21 9.48 -16.91
N MET A 168 3.04 9.10 -15.95
CA MET A 168 3.77 9.96 -15.01
C MET A 168 5.24 9.55 -14.90
N PRO A 169 6.16 10.47 -14.55
CA PRO A 169 7.57 10.13 -14.33
C PRO A 169 7.76 9.18 -13.13
N SER A 170 8.43 8.05 -13.33
CA SER A 170 8.64 7.04 -12.27
C SER A 170 9.73 7.40 -11.25
N GLU A 171 10.63 8.32 -11.57
CA GLU A 171 11.77 8.69 -10.70
C GLU A 171 11.36 9.25 -9.32
N HIS A 172 10.14 9.80 -9.21
CA HIS A 172 9.61 10.32 -7.95
C HIS A 172 9.38 9.22 -6.89
N GLY A 173 9.27 7.97 -7.32
CA GLY A 173 9.19 6.79 -6.45
C GLY A 173 10.53 6.07 -6.21
N ARG A 174 11.68 6.69 -6.47
CA ARG A 174 12.97 6.02 -6.29
C ARG A 174 13.22 5.65 -4.82
N PRO A 175 13.50 4.37 -4.50
CA PRO A 175 13.56 3.87 -3.11
C PRO A 175 14.59 4.56 -2.22
N LEU A 176 15.71 5.07 -2.77
CA LEU A 176 16.72 5.79 -2.01
C LEU A 176 16.19 7.08 -1.33
N GLN A 177 15.05 7.61 -1.74
CA GLN A 177 14.41 8.72 -1.05
C GLN A 177 13.95 8.32 0.38
N LEU A 178 13.58 7.05 0.60
CA LEU A 178 13.26 6.53 1.94
C LEU A 178 14.45 6.59 2.89
N ASP A 179 15.68 6.45 2.38
CA ASP A 179 16.90 6.54 3.19
C ASP A 179 17.04 7.92 3.84
N ARG A 180 16.76 8.99 3.08
CA ARG A 180 16.76 10.36 3.61
C ARG A 180 15.65 10.59 4.63
N ILE A 181 14.43 10.13 4.31
CA ILE A 181 13.29 10.28 5.22
C ILE A 181 13.57 9.57 6.56
N ALA A 182 14.10 8.35 6.52
CA ALA A 182 14.45 7.61 7.72
C ALA A 182 15.62 8.23 8.53
N CYS A 183 16.52 9.00 7.87
CA CYS A 183 17.52 9.80 8.57
C CYS A 183 16.89 10.94 9.38
N ASP A 184 15.91 11.62 8.76
CA ASP A 184 15.32 12.83 9.33
C ASP A 184 14.20 12.49 10.33
N PHE A 185 13.56 11.32 10.18
CA PHE A 185 12.44 10.80 11.00
C PHE A 185 12.75 9.35 11.45
N PRO A 186 13.65 9.15 12.44
CA PRO A 186 14.15 7.83 12.81
C PRO A 186 13.11 6.93 13.50
N ASP A 187 12.06 7.49 14.07
CA ASP A 187 10.99 6.74 14.74
C ASP A 187 9.76 6.54 13.85
N LEU A 188 9.71 7.18 12.66
CA LEU A 188 8.62 7.03 11.71
C LEU A 188 8.64 5.65 11.04
N VAL A 189 7.56 4.91 11.16
CA VAL A 189 7.39 3.65 10.44
C VAL A 189 7.09 3.93 8.96
N LEU A 190 7.99 3.47 8.08
CA LEU A 190 7.88 3.63 6.63
C LEU A 190 7.67 2.28 5.94
N VAL A 191 6.73 2.22 5.00
CA VAL A 191 6.49 1.04 4.17
C VAL A 191 6.60 1.42 2.69
N GLY A 192 7.69 1.01 2.04
CA GLY A 192 7.77 1.09 0.58
C GLY A 192 6.87 0.02 -0.04
N THR A 193 6.00 0.39 -0.99
CA THR A 193 5.11 -0.57 -1.65
C THR A 193 5.57 -0.93 -3.06
N HIS A 194 4.99 -1.97 -3.66
CA HIS A 194 5.23 -2.38 -5.06
C HIS A 194 6.65 -2.89 -5.34
N THR A 195 7.31 -3.51 -4.33
CA THR A 195 8.66 -4.10 -4.43
C THR A 195 9.79 -3.12 -4.79
N GLY A 196 9.49 -1.89 -5.20
CA GLY A 196 10.47 -0.91 -5.68
C GLY A 196 11.01 -1.17 -7.09
N TRP A 197 10.41 -2.08 -7.86
CA TRP A 197 10.86 -2.37 -9.23
C TRP A 197 10.86 -1.09 -10.10
N PRO A 198 11.90 -0.81 -10.95
CA PRO A 198 13.07 -1.66 -11.24
C PRO A 198 14.25 -1.54 -10.26
N TRP A 199 14.17 -0.71 -9.22
CA TRP A 199 15.24 -0.44 -8.26
C TRP A 199 15.12 -1.31 -6.98
N VAL A 200 14.84 -2.59 -7.16
CA VAL A 200 14.60 -3.52 -6.03
C VAL A 200 15.79 -3.55 -5.07
N GLU A 201 17.02 -3.60 -5.59
CA GLU A 201 18.24 -3.65 -4.76
C GLU A 201 18.42 -2.37 -3.92
N GLU A 202 18.00 -1.21 -4.41
CA GLU A 202 17.98 0.03 -3.60
C GLU A 202 16.99 -0.10 -2.44
N ALA A 203 15.77 -0.60 -2.71
CA ALA A 203 14.77 -0.84 -1.68
C ALA A 203 15.30 -1.82 -0.62
N LEU A 204 15.91 -2.94 -1.03
CA LEU A 204 16.49 -3.94 -0.13
C LEU A 204 17.64 -3.36 0.72
N ALA A 205 18.48 -2.50 0.14
CA ALA A 205 19.55 -1.82 0.88
C ALA A 205 18.98 -0.90 1.96
N VAL A 206 17.95 -0.11 1.65
CA VAL A 206 17.31 0.81 2.60
C VAL A 206 16.65 0.07 3.75
N ILE A 207 15.83 -0.96 3.47
CA ILE A 207 15.16 -1.73 4.54
C ILE A 207 16.11 -2.57 5.39
N THR A 208 17.29 -2.91 4.85
CA THR A 208 18.35 -3.55 5.62
C THR A 208 19.00 -2.58 6.60
N LYS A 209 19.19 -1.34 6.19
CA LYS A 209 19.86 -0.29 6.98
C LYS A 209 19.00 0.20 8.15
N TRP A 210 17.68 0.41 7.90
CA TRP A 210 16.80 1.08 8.83
C TRP A 210 15.85 0.13 9.56
N PRO A 211 15.79 0.15 10.89
CA PRO A 211 14.91 -0.73 11.66
C PRO A 211 13.42 -0.44 11.44
N ASN A 212 13.06 0.80 11.14
CA ASN A 212 11.70 1.32 10.97
C ASN A 212 11.21 1.33 9.52
N VAL A 213 11.99 0.83 8.54
CA VAL A 213 11.60 0.77 7.12
C VAL A 213 11.30 -0.66 6.71
N TYR A 214 10.18 -0.86 6.02
CA TYR A 214 9.63 -2.14 5.56
C TYR A 214 9.34 -2.11 4.05
N LEU A 215 9.12 -3.28 3.45
CA LEU A 215 8.78 -3.42 2.03
C LEU A 215 7.54 -4.30 1.85
N SER A 216 6.49 -3.75 1.24
CA SER A 216 5.32 -4.51 0.81
C SER A 216 5.46 -5.02 -0.62
N THR A 217 5.07 -6.26 -0.85
CA THR A 217 5.16 -6.94 -2.15
C THR A 217 3.96 -6.65 -3.06
N SER A 218 3.16 -5.63 -2.73
CA SER A 218 1.95 -5.26 -3.48
C SER A 218 2.20 -5.03 -4.98
N ALA A 219 1.15 -5.14 -5.78
CA ALA A 219 1.12 -4.97 -7.24
C ALA A 219 1.90 -6.01 -8.07
N TRP A 220 2.64 -6.90 -7.45
CA TRP A 220 3.44 -7.90 -8.15
C TRP A 220 3.04 -9.30 -7.71
N LEU A 221 2.65 -10.16 -8.66
CA LEU A 221 2.48 -11.58 -8.37
C LEU A 221 3.84 -12.23 -8.07
N PRO A 222 3.93 -13.18 -7.12
CA PRO A 222 5.19 -13.79 -6.69
C PRO A 222 6.05 -14.37 -7.80
N LYS A 223 5.45 -14.86 -8.88
CA LYS A 223 6.19 -15.36 -10.05
C LYS A 223 7.05 -14.30 -10.77
N TYR A 224 6.80 -13.02 -10.52
CA TYR A 224 7.55 -11.89 -11.11
C TYR A 224 8.55 -11.28 -10.13
N PHE A 225 8.69 -11.83 -8.91
CA PHE A 225 9.68 -11.32 -7.96
C PHE A 225 11.09 -11.50 -8.52
N SER A 226 11.92 -10.47 -8.36
CA SER A 226 13.31 -10.52 -8.81
C SER A 226 14.10 -11.58 -8.01
N PRO A 227 15.17 -12.15 -8.58
CA PRO A 227 16.04 -13.08 -7.84
C PRO A 227 16.59 -12.46 -6.55
N ALA A 228 16.91 -11.17 -6.55
CA ALA A 228 17.39 -10.46 -5.36
C ALA A 228 16.35 -10.43 -4.25
N LEU A 229 15.08 -10.12 -4.58
CA LEU A 229 13.99 -10.13 -3.61
C LEU A 229 13.76 -11.55 -3.05
N LEU A 230 13.71 -12.57 -3.92
CA LEU A 230 13.51 -13.97 -3.51
C LEU A 230 14.64 -14.45 -2.57
N GLN A 231 15.87 -14.07 -2.85
CA GLN A 231 17.01 -14.40 -1.98
C GLN A 231 16.89 -13.67 -0.64
N PHE A 232 16.52 -12.38 -0.67
CA PHE A 232 16.35 -11.58 0.53
C PHE A 232 15.24 -12.12 1.44
N MET A 233 14.09 -12.49 0.90
CA MET A 233 12.96 -13.09 1.64
C MET A 233 13.37 -14.34 2.44
N LYS A 234 14.36 -15.10 1.96
CA LYS A 234 14.91 -16.28 2.66
C LYS A 234 15.87 -15.94 3.80
N SER A 235 16.28 -14.69 3.92
CA SER A 235 17.17 -14.23 4.99
C SER A 235 16.39 -13.93 6.27
N ARG A 236 17.11 -13.87 7.42
CA ARG A 236 16.51 -13.46 8.69
C ARG A 236 15.94 -12.03 8.61
N VAL A 237 16.67 -11.11 8.01
CA VAL A 237 16.22 -9.71 7.87
C VAL A 237 14.98 -9.65 6.96
N GLY A 238 14.98 -10.38 5.85
CA GLY A 238 13.83 -10.45 4.95
C GLY A 238 12.57 -10.97 5.65
N ALA A 239 12.71 -12.01 6.47
CA ALA A 239 11.59 -12.57 7.23
C ALA A 239 10.91 -11.52 8.14
N GLU A 240 11.66 -10.56 8.66
CA GLU A 240 11.18 -9.52 9.59
C GLU A 240 10.69 -8.24 8.89
N LYS A 241 11.07 -8.03 7.61
CA LYS A 241 10.93 -6.75 6.91
C LYS A 241 9.95 -6.76 5.73
N ILE A 242 9.61 -7.94 5.21
CA ILE A 242 8.69 -8.06 4.09
C ILE A 242 7.25 -8.18 4.60
N LEU A 243 6.34 -7.48 3.91
CA LEU A 243 4.90 -7.48 4.16
C LEU A 243 4.16 -7.95 2.90
N PHE A 244 3.07 -8.67 3.10
CA PHE A 244 2.14 -8.99 2.02
C PHE A 244 1.27 -7.79 1.66
N GLY A 245 1.06 -7.58 0.36
CA GLY A 245 0.07 -6.66 -0.18
C GLY A 245 -0.33 -7.12 -1.57
N SER A 246 -1.61 -7.00 -1.93
CA SER A 246 -2.09 -7.41 -3.25
C SER A 246 -2.16 -6.26 -4.25
N ASN A 247 -2.49 -5.06 -3.80
CA ASN A 247 -2.91 -3.94 -4.67
C ASN A 247 -4.05 -4.34 -5.61
N GLY A 248 -4.99 -5.14 -5.11
CA GLY A 248 -6.16 -5.58 -5.88
C GLY A 248 -5.92 -6.77 -6.81
N LEU A 249 -4.72 -7.35 -6.84
CA LEU A 249 -4.49 -8.61 -7.52
C LEU A 249 -5.26 -9.74 -6.81
N SER A 250 -5.71 -10.76 -7.55
CA SER A 250 -6.41 -11.92 -6.99
C SER A 250 -5.65 -12.52 -5.81
N TRP A 251 -6.28 -12.53 -4.63
CA TRP A 251 -5.72 -13.10 -3.41
C TRP A 251 -5.43 -14.59 -3.55
N GLU A 252 -6.38 -15.36 -4.11
CA GLU A 252 -6.20 -16.80 -4.36
C GLU A 252 -4.93 -17.06 -5.16
N ARG A 253 -4.82 -16.40 -6.33
CA ARG A 253 -3.67 -16.57 -7.23
C ARG A 253 -2.36 -16.07 -6.60
N TYR A 254 -2.41 -14.98 -5.83
CA TYR A 254 -1.24 -14.47 -5.14
C TYR A 254 -0.74 -15.45 -4.08
N LEU A 255 -1.63 -15.90 -3.19
CA LEU A 255 -1.27 -16.78 -2.07
C LEU A 255 -0.83 -18.17 -2.57
N GLU A 256 -1.48 -18.72 -3.61
CA GLU A 256 -1.02 -19.95 -4.27
C GLU A 256 0.44 -19.82 -4.74
N GLN A 257 0.76 -18.74 -5.47
CA GLN A 257 2.12 -18.51 -5.96
C GLN A 257 3.10 -18.18 -4.82
N PHE A 258 2.65 -17.50 -3.77
CA PHE A 258 3.48 -17.20 -2.61
C PHE A 258 3.89 -18.49 -1.87
N HIS A 259 2.96 -19.38 -1.63
CA HIS A 259 3.26 -20.69 -1.02
C HIS A 259 4.17 -21.54 -1.90
N ALA A 260 4.04 -21.44 -3.23
CA ALA A 260 4.92 -22.12 -4.18
C ALA A 260 6.38 -21.60 -4.17
N LEU A 261 6.70 -20.46 -3.52
CA LEU A 261 8.08 -19.99 -3.34
C LEU A 261 8.92 -20.90 -2.43
N GLY A 262 8.29 -21.79 -1.65
CA GLY A 262 8.98 -22.72 -0.77
C GLY A 262 9.73 -22.05 0.37
N LEU A 263 9.21 -20.93 0.89
CA LEU A 263 9.71 -20.32 2.11
C LEU A 263 9.44 -21.22 3.32
N ARG A 264 10.25 -21.09 4.38
CA ARG A 264 9.94 -21.76 5.64
C ARG A 264 8.59 -21.27 6.16
N GLU A 265 7.86 -22.14 6.85
CA GLU A 265 6.52 -21.86 7.35
C GLU A 265 6.48 -20.63 8.29
N ASP A 266 7.45 -20.52 9.21
CA ASP A 266 7.61 -19.38 10.09
C ASP A 266 7.87 -18.07 9.34
N THR A 267 8.67 -18.12 8.29
CA THR A 267 8.97 -16.97 7.43
C THR A 267 7.73 -16.54 6.63
N ALA A 268 7.00 -17.49 6.07
CA ALA A 268 5.76 -17.21 5.35
C ALA A 268 4.71 -16.59 6.27
N LEU A 269 4.52 -17.15 7.48
CA LEU A 269 3.62 -16.63 8.50
C LEU A 269 4.00 -15.19 8.91
N ALA A 270 5.28 -14.94 9.15
CA ALA A 270 5.76 -13.61 9.48
C ALA A 270 5.38 -12.59 8.40
N MET A 271 5.63 -12.89 7.11
CA MET A 271 5.38 -11.97 5.99
C MET A 271 3.90 -11.77 5.70
N LEU A 272 3.10 -12.83 5.82
CA LEU A 272 1.67 -12.76 5.50
C LEU A 272 0.83 -12.19 6.64
N THR A 273 1.28 -12.30 7.89
CA THR A 273 0.43 -12.03 9.06
C THR A 273 1.12 -11.21 10.15
N GLU A 274 2.25 -11.69 10.70
CA GLU A 274 2.82 -11.13 11.92
C GLU A 274 3.44 -9.74 11.70
N ASN A 275 4.24 -9.58 10.63
CA ASN A 275 4.84 -8.29 10.29
C ASN A 275 3.76 -7.24 9.96
N PRO A 276 2.76 -7.53 9.09
CA PRO A 276 1.64 -6.62 8.87
C PRO A 276 0.95 -6.19 10.16
N LYS A 277 0.60 -7.15 11.04
CA LYS A 277 -0.07 -6.84 12.31
C LYS A 277 0.81 -5.96 13.21
N ARG A 278 2.10 -6.26 13.32
CA ARG A 278 3.04 -5.47 14.11
C ARG A 278 3.24 -4.05 13.57
N VAL A 279 3.39 -3.92 12.24
CA VAL A 279 3.66 -2.63 11.58
C VAL A 279 2.46 -1.68 11.66
N PHE A 280 1.23 -2.20 11.53
CA PHE A 280 0.01 -1.38 11.52
C PHE A 280 -0.79 -1.43 12.83
N GLY A 281 -0.32 -2.11 13.85
CA GLY A 281 -1.00 -2.18 15.17
C GLY A 281 -2.39 -2.84 15.08
N LEU A 282 -2.46 -4.01 14.44
CA LEU A 282 -3.69 -4.79 14.23
C LEU A 282 -3.86 -5.90 15.26
#